data_9ff2f71efb501d8a0c05b6d6110fc4ab
#
_entry.id   9ff2f71efb501d8a0c05b6d6110fc4ab
#
_cell.length_a   1.000
_cell.length_b   1.000
_cell.length_c   1.000
_cell.angle_alpha   90.00
_cell.angle_beta   90.00
_cell.angle_gamma   90.00
#
_symmetry.space_group_name_H-M   'P 1'
#
loop_
_entity.id
_entity.type
_entity.pdbx_description
1 polymer ?
#
loop_
_entity_poly.entity_id
_entity_poly.type
_entity_poly.pdbx_seq_one_letter_code
_entity_poly.pdbx_strand_id
1 'polypeptide(L)' 'MARYKVELGALVTKLMKRTFYISAPDEQTAIERAENRFRYACSHNSTYTDCDSIELDHIEKLED' A
#
# COMPACT_ATOMS: atom_id res chain seq x y z
N MET A 1 -5.95 18.26 -3.33
CA MET A 1 -5.06 17.11 -3.18
C MET A 1 -5.16 16.19 -4.38
N ALA A 2 -4.04 15.60 -4.78
CA ALA A 2 -4.05 14.65 -5.88
C ALA A 2 -4.55 13.28 -5.40
N ARG A 3 -5.07 12.50 -6.33
CA ARG A 3 -5.45 11.11 -6.07
C ARG A 3 -4.46 10.19 -6.76
N TYR A 4 -4.07 9.16 -6.04
CA TYR A 4 -3.09 8.21 -6.53
C TYR A 4 -3.62 6.79 -6.43
N LYS A 5 -3.26 5.98 -7.41
CA LYS A 5 -3.45 4.55 -7.38
C LYS A 5 -2.12 3.94 -6.97
N VAL A 6 -2.07 3.32 -5.81
CA VAL A 6 -0.83 2.77 -5.25
C VAL A 6 -0.95 1.25 -5.17
N GLU A 7 -0.08 0.56 -5.88
CA GLU A 7 -0.04 -0.89 -5.85
C GLU A 7 1.15 -1.34 -4.99
N LEU A 8 0.85 -2.10 -3.96
CA LEU A 8 1.85 -2.61 -3.03
C LEU A 8 1.87 -4.13 -3.05
N GLY A 9 3.04 -4.70 -2.85
CA GLY A 9 3.21 -6.13 -2.74
C GLY A 9 3.88 -6.50 -1.43
N ALA A 10 3.55 -7.65 -0.90
CA ALA A 10 4.21 -8.19 0.27
C ALA A 10 4.37 -9.70 0.10
N LEU A 11 5.53 -10.20 0.51
CA LEU A 11 5.79 -11.64 0.48
C LEU A 11 5.59 -12.19 1.89
N VAL A 12 4.58 -13.02 2.04
CA VAL A 12 4.31 -13.71 3.31
C VAL A 12 4.60 -15.18 3.09
N THR A 13 3.59 -16.02 2.91
CA THR A 13 3.78 -17.39 2.45
C THR A 13 3.71 -17.45 0.93
N LYS A 14 3.10 -16.45 0.35
CA LYS A 14 3.00 -16.26 -1.09
C LYS A 14 2.94 -14.77 -1.36
N LEU A 15 3.20 -14.37 -2.60
CA LEU A 15 3.14 -12.97 -2.99
C LEU A 15 1.70 -12.47 -2.89
N MET A 16 1.51 -11.42 -2.12
CA MET A 16 0.21 -10.75 -1.98
C MET A 16 0.32 -9.34 -2.53
N LYS A 17 -0.62 -8.98 -3.39
CA LYS A 17 -0.67 -7.63 -3.97
C LYS A 17 -1.97 -6.97 -3.61
N ARG A 18 -1.91 -5.69 -3.28
CA ARG A 18 -3.09 -4.88 -2.99
C ARG A 18 -2.97 -3.52 -3.66
N THR A 19 -4.11 -3.00 -4.05
CA THR A 19 -4.21 -1.69 -4.68
C THR A 19 -4.99 -0.76 -3.76
N PHE A 20 -4.47 0.43 -3.55
CA PHE A 20 -5.10 1.46 -2.73
C PHE A 20 -5.30 2.74 -3.54
N TYR A 21 -6.43 3.40 -3.31
CA TYR A 21 -6.72 4.70 -3.90
C TYR A 21 -6.59 5.74 -2.79
N ILE A 22 -5.58 6.58 -2.89
CA ILE A 22 -5.17 7.47 -1.81
C ILE A 22 -5.20 8.92 -2.29
N SER A 23 -5.79 9.81 -1.48
CA SER A 23 -5.68 11.25 -1.68
C SER A 23 -4.50 11.75 -0.87
N ALA A 24 -3.60 12.49 -1.50
CA ALA A 24 -2.39 12.99 -0.86
C ALA A 24 -1.83 14.17 -1.61
N PRO A 25 -1.03 15.03 -0.96
CA PRO A 25 -0.43 16.18 -1.64
C PRO A 25 0.70 15.79 -2.59
N ASP A 26 1.34 14.64 -2.39
CA ASP A 26 2.44 14.17 -3.24
C ASP A 26 2.54 12.64 -3.20
N GLU A 27 3.40 12.10 -4.06
CA GLU A 27 3.58 10.66 -4.19
C GLU A 27 4.10 10.02 -2.90
N GLN A 28 5.06 10.67 -2.25
CA GLN A 28 5.66 10.11 -1.03
C GLN A 28 4.61 9.92 0.06
N THR A 29 3.77 10.93 0.25
CA THR A 29 2.69 10.85 1.23
C THR A 29 1.67 9.77 0.85
N ALA A 30 1.38 9.64 -0.44
CA ALA A 30 0.47 8.60 -0.92
C ALA A 30 1.02 7.21 -0.60
N ILE A 31 2.30 6.99 -0.86
CA ILE A 31 2.96 5.72 -0.58
C ILE A 31 2.91 5.42 0.92
N GLU A 32 3.24 6.40 1.76
CA GLU A 32 3.22 6.21 3.21
C GLU A 32 1.83 5.85 3.73
N ARG A 33 0.81 6.54 3.24
CA ARG A 33 -0.57 6.26 3.64
C ARG A 33 -1.02 4.88 3.19
N ALA A 34 -0.64 4.46 1.98
CA ALA A 34 -0.97 3.14 1.46
C ALA A 34 -0.26 2.05 2.28
N GLU A 35 1.01 2.25 2.60
CA GLU A 35 1.76 1.30 3.42
C GLU A 35 1.13 1.14 4.81
N ASN A 36 0.72 2.24 5.42
CA ASN A 36 0.07 2.21 6.73
C ASN A 36 -1.24 1.42 6.68
N ARG A 37 -2.02 1.59 5.61
CA ARG A 37 -3.25 0.82 5.43
C ARG A 37 -2.99 -0.66 5.25
N PHE A 38 -1.94 -0.99 4.51
CA PHE A 38 -1.56 -2.38 4.30
C PHE A 38 -1.16 -3.03 5.63
N ARG A 39 -0.32 -2.34 6.41
CA ARG A 39 0.10 -2.83 7.73
C ARG A 39 -1.07 -3.01 8.68
N TYR A 40 -2.01 -2.05 8.65
CA TYR A 40 -3.21 -2.15 9.47
C TYR A 40 -4.01 -3.40 9.12
N ALA A 41 -4.22 -3.66 7.83
CA ALA A 41 -4.93 -4.84 7.37
C ALA A 41 -4.21 -6.12 7.79
N CYS A 42 -2.88 -6.14 7.68
CA CYS A 42 -2.07 -7.28 8.10
C CYS A 42 -2.19 -7.54 9.60
N SER A 43 -2.12 -6.49 10.41
CA SER A 43 -2.14 -6.65 11.86
C SER A 43 -3.49 -7.15 12.37
N HIS A 44 -4.56 -6.98 11.59
CA HIS A 44 -5.90 -7.44 11.96
C HIS A 44 -6.26 -8.79 11.36
N ASN A 45 -5.33 -9.39 10.63
CA ASN A 45 -5.56 -10.69 10.00
C ASN A 45 -4.45 -11.65 10.42
N SER A 46 -4.80 -12.63 11.24
CA SER A 46 -3.84 -13.58 11.80
C SER A 46 -3.14 -14.42 10.73
N THR A 47 -3.61 -14.41 9.50
CA THR A 47 -2.97 -15.13 8.40
C THR A 47 -1.69 -14.42 7.95
N TYR A 48 -1.58 -13.12 8.20
CA TYR A 48 -0.42 -12.32 7.80
C TYR A 48 0.47 -12.07 9.01
N THR A 49 1.58 -12.76 9.07
CA THR A 49 2.49 -12.67 10.21
C THR A 49 3.70 -11.79 9.94
N ASP A 50 3.99 -11.47 8.68
CA ASP A 50 5.15 -10.66 8.31
C ASP A 50 4.74 -9.65 7.24
N CYS A 51 4.55 -8.41 7.68
CA CYS A 51 4.21 -7.31 6.79
C CYS A 51 5.37 -6.32 6.67
N ASP A 52 6.57 -6.71 7.08
CA ASP A 52 7.74 -5.84 7.04
C ASP A 52 8.37 -5.76 5.65
N SER A 53 8.02 -6.68 4.77
CA SER A 53 8.56 -6.73 3.42
C SER A 53 7.60 -6.12 2.39
N ILE A 54 6.85 -5.10 2.79
CA ILE A 54 5.97 -4.39 1.87
C ILE A 54 6.81 -3.58 0.89
N GLU A 55 6.58 -3.77 -0.39
CA GLU A 55 7.29 -3.08 -1.44
C GLU A 55 6.33 -2.34 -2.36
N LEU A 56 6.77 -1.18 -2.85
CA LEU A 56 6.02 -0.44 -3.86
C LEU A 56 6.16 -1.15 -5.20
N ASP A 57 5.03 -1.56 -5.77
CA ASP A 57 5.00 -2.21 -7.07
C ASP A 57 4.75 -1.19 -8.17
N HIS A 58 3.80 -0.28 -7.97
CA HIS A 58 3.48 0.74 -8.94
C HIS A 58 2.71 1.88 -8.28
N ILE A 59 2.91 3.10 -8.77
CA ILE A 59 2.11 4.25 -8.36
C ILE A 59 1.75 5.06 -9.59
N GLU A 60 0.50 5.50 -9.64
CA GLU A 60 -0.02 6.29 -10.74
C GLU A 60 -0.84 7.45 -10.19
N LYS A 61 -0.58 8.65 -10.68
CA LYS A 61 -1.36 9.82 -10.34
C LYS A 61 -2.61 9.84 -11.21
N LEU A 62 -3.77 9.81 -10.59
CA LEU A 62 -5.04 9.75 -11.31
C LEU A 62 -5.61 11.13 -11.60
N GLU A 63 -5.55 12.04 -10.64
CA GLU A 63 -6.06 13.40 -10.83
C GLU A 63 -5.51 14.32 -9.74
N ASP A 64 -5.56 15.60 -9.99
CA ASP A 64 -5.14 16.61 -9.01
C ASP A 64 -6.26 16.96 -8.04
#